data_4cebad50b2448e66a7b2e07fe8036b40
#
_entry.id   4cebad50b2448e66a7b2e07fe8036b40
#
_cell.length_a   1.000
_cell.length_b   1.000
_cell.length_c   1.000
_cell.angle_alpha   90.00
_cell.angle_beta   90.00
_cell.angle_gamma   90.00
#
_symmetry.space_group_name_H-M   'P 1'
#
loop_
_entity.id
_entity.type
_entity.pdbx_description
1 polymer ?
#
loop_
_entity_poly.entity_id
_entity_poly.type
_entity_poly.pdbx_seq_one_letter_code
_entity_poly.pdbx_strand_id
1 'polypeptide(L)'
;LEFRRVLFRSEGEAQLLYIDLHLIHEVTSPQAFSGLRIAGRSVRRPDLTFGTMDHNTPTIMADRYNIADETSKTQLESLKRNCEEFGVELADMFNERNGIVHMVGPELGLTLPGKTVVCGDSHTATHGAFGAIAFGIGTSEVEHVLATQTLWQKKPKTMGIEITGKLQKGVYAKDIILHLIKIYGIGLGNGYAFEFFGDTIKSLSMEERMTICNMAIEAGGKSGIIAPDEITFEYIKGREF
;
A
#
# COMPACT_ATOMS: atom_id res chain seq x y z
N LEU A 1 10.45 -1.87 -16.96
CA LEU A 1 10.93 -1.20 -15.74
C LEU A 1 12.14 -1.96 -15.20
N GLU A 2 13.33 -1.41 -15.39
CA GLU A 2 14.50 -1.88 -14.65
C GLU A 2 14.37 -1.44 -13.21
N PHE A 3 14.24 -2.40 -12.31
CA PHE A 3 14.19 -2.14 -10.87
C PHE A 3 15.55 -1.63 -10.38
N ARG A 4 15.71 -0.33 -10.30
CA ARG A 4 16.92 0.29 -9.67
C ARG A 4 17.02 0.00 -8.17
N ARG A 5 15.95 -0.56 -7.57
CA ARG A 5 15.83 -0.91 -6.15
C ARG A 5 16.18 -2.37 -5.83
N VAL A 6 16.57 -3.15 -6.82
CA VAL A 6 17.04 -4.52 -6.59
C VAL A 6 18.48 -4.48 -6.12
N LEU A 7 18.71 -4.82 -4.85
CA LEU A 7 20.04 -4.84 -4.24
C LEU A 7 20.81 -6.13 -4.56
N PHE A 8 20.09 -7.24 -4.75
CA PHE A 8 20.65 -8.54 -5.11
C PHE A 8 19.74 -9.24 -6.13
N ARG A 9 20.34 -9.78 -7.18
CA ARG A 9 19.64 -10.50 -8.25
C ARG A 9 20.18 -11.91 -8.38
N SER A 10 19.25 -12.89 -8.45
CA SER A 10 19.52 -14.24 -8.89
C SER A 10 18.44 -14.62 -9.90
N GLU A 11 18.81 -15.15 -11.05
CA GLU A 11 17.85 -15.45 -12.10
C GLU A 11 16.91 -16.58 -11.65
N GLY A 12 15.60 -16.34 -11.72
CA GLY A 12 14.57 -17.30 -11.30
C GLY A 12 14.33 -17.43 -9.81
N GLU A 13 15.12 -16.77 -8.95
CA GLU A 13 15.03 -16.81 -7.50
C GLU A 13 14.41 -15.52 -6.91
N ALA A 14 14.29 -15.48 -5.59
CA ALA A 14 13.90 -14.27 -4.89
C ALA A 14 15.02 -13.20 -5.01
N GLN A 15 14.59 -11.96 -5.14
CA GLN A 15 15.46 -10.79 -5.25
C GLN A 15 15.34 -9.94 -4.01
N LEU A 16 16.44 -9.38 -3.52
CA LEU A 16 16.42 -8.45 -2.40
C LEU A 16 16.07 -7.06 -2.90
N LEU A 17 14.89 -6.57 -2.50
CA LEU A 17 14.40 -5.23 -2.83
C LEU A 17 14.71 -4.26 -1.70
N TYR A 18 15.10 -3.03 -2.03
CA TYR A 18 15.07 -1.91 -1.10
C TYR A 18 13.66 -1.32 -1.07
N ILE A 19 13.16 -0.98 0.11
CA ILE A 19 11.82 -0.42 0.31
C ILE A 19 11.94 1.09 0.53
N ASP A 20 11.32 1.88 -0.35
CA ASP A 20 11.36 3.35 -0.30
C ASP A 20 10.34 3.93 0.67
N LEU A 21 9.23 3.22 0.92
CA LEU A 21 8.19 3.62 1.86
C LEU A 21 7.57 2.39 2.52
N HIS A 22 7.59 2.37 3.85
CA HIS A 22 6.91 1.37 4.66
C HIS A 22 5.75 2.03 5.40
N LEU A 23 4.52 1.72 5.01
CA LEU A 23 3.33 2.15 5.71
C LEU A 23 2.94 1.11 6.76
N ILE A 24 2.58 1.56 7.96
CA ILE A 24 2.19 0.67 9.05
C ILE A 24 0.88 1.13 9.70
N HIS A 25 0.14 0.19 10.25
CA HIS A 25 -1.08 0.42 10.99
C HIS A 25 -1.18 -0.50 12.22
N GLU A 26 -2.20 -0.31 13.05
CA GLU A 26 -2.31 -0.96 14.36
C GLU A 26 -2.56 -2.47 14.34
N VAL A 27 -3.05 -3.03 13.22
CA VAL A 27 -3.43 -4.46 13.19
C VAL A 27 -2.23 -5.38 12.99
N THR A 28 -1.32 -5.07 12.07
CA THR A 28 -0.21 -5.95 11.66
C THR A 28 1.13 -5.59 12.27
N SER A 29 1.26 -4.40 12.88
CA SER A 29 2.53 -3.92 13.43
C SER A 29 2.89 -4.36 14.87
N PRO A 30 1.95 -4.65 15.80
CA PRO A 30 2.30 -4.92 17.20
C PRO A 30 3.28 -6.08 17.38
N GLN A 31 3.06 -7.19 16.68
CA GLN A 31 3.92 -8.37 16.73
C GLN A 31 5.29 -8.11 16.10
N ALA A 32 5.34 -7.33 15.01
CA ALA A 32 6.58 -6.95 14.36
C ALA A 32 7.48 -6.12 15.31
N PHE A 33 6.94 -5.14 15.99
CA PHE A 33 7.68 -4.36 17.00
C PHE A 33 8.10 -5.22 18.20
N SER A 34 7.27 -6.18 18.63
CA SER A 34 7.66 -7.12 19.68
C SER A 34 8.85 -7.99 19.26
N GLY A 35 8.88 -8.45 18.01
CA GLY A 35 10.02 -9.17 17.44
C GLY A 35 11.30 -8.34 17.44
N LEU A 36 11.23 -7.05 17.08
CA LEU A 36 12.37 -6.13 17.16
C LEU A 36 12.92 -6.03 18.58
N ARG A 37 12.05 -5.87 19.60
CA ARG A 37 12.48 -5.79 21.01
C ARG A 37 13.18 -7.07 21.46
N ILE A 38 12.59 -8.23 21.17
CA ILE A 38 13.18 -9.53 21.55
C ILE A 38 14.54 -9.71 20.89
N ALA A 39 14.70 -9.28 19.65
CA ALA A 39 15.96 -9.36 18.91
C ALA A 39 16.97 -8.24 19.24
N GLY A 40 16.61 -7.26 20.09
CA GLY A 40 17.44 -6.09 20.42
C GLY A 40 17.72 -5.20 19.20
N ARG A 41 16.75 -5.08 18.27
CA ARG A 41 16.89 -4.32 17.02
C ARG A 41 16.08 -3.03 17.08
N SER A 42 16.58 -1.99 16.40
CA SER A 42 15.86 -0.74 16.14
C SER A 42 15.19 -0.76 14.77
N VAL A 43 14.28 0.18 14.52
CA VAL A 43 13.80 0.47 13.17
C VAL A 43 14.95 1.09 12.37
N ARG A 44 15.24 0.50 11.20
CA ARG A 44 16.39 0.87 10.37
C ARG A 44 16.27 2.26 9.75
N ARG A 45 15.08 2.59 9.26
CA ARG A 45 14.77 3.85 8.57
C ARG A 45 13.41 4.37 9.03
N PRO A 46 13.33 4.94 10.26
CA PRO A 46 12.09 5.53 10.74
C PRO A 46 11.59 6.68 9.84
N ASP A 47 12.49 7.39 9.17
CA ASP A 47 12.21 8.42 8.17
C ASP A 47 11.57 7.92 6.87
N LEU A 48 11.60 6.62 6.60
CA LEU A 48 10.92 5.96 5.48
C LEU A 48 9.75 5.08 5.93
N THR A 49 9.36 5.20 7.19
CA THR A 49 8.25 4.47 7.79
C THR A 49 7.21 5.47 8.30
N PHE A 50 5.96 5.31 7.90
CA PHE A 50 4.88 6.18 8.33
C PHE A 50 3.70 5.35 8.86
N GLY A 51 3.22 5.71 10.06
CA GLY A 51 2.11 5.04 10.72
C GLY A 51 0.80 5.84 10.66
N THR A 52 -0.31 5.13 10.54
CA THR A 52 -1.65 5.71 10.73
C THR A 52 -2.55 4.72 11.47
N MET A 53 -3.52 5.23 12.21
CA MET A 53 -4.55 4.45 12.88
C MET A 53 -5.81 4.46 12.02
N ASP A 54 -6.16 3.35 11.38
CA ASP A 54 -7.27 3.33 10.43
C ASP A 54 -8.24 2.14 10.56
N HIS A 55 -7.76 0.96 10.90
CA HIS A 55 -8.60 -0.23 10.95
C HIS A 55 -9.52 -0.28 12.16
N ASN A 56 -9.04 0.17 13.32
CA ASN A 56 -9.76 0.10 14.60
C ASN A 56 -10.20 1.48 15.10
N THR A 57 -9.97 2.53 14.35
CA THR A 57 -10.34 3.89 14.72
C THR A 57 -11.85 4.09 14.59
N PRO A 58 -12.57 4.46 15.67
CA PRO A 58 -13.98 4.76 15.58
C PRO A 58 -14.27 5.90 14.60
N THR A 59 -15.29 5.74 13.77
CA THR A 59 -15.72 6.76 12.81
C THR A 59 -16.40 7.94 13.47
N ILE A 60 -17.05 7.71 14.64
CA ILE A 60 -17.66 8.76 15.45
C ILE A 60 -16.59 9.35 16.37
N MET A 61 -16.34 10.65 16.26
CA MET A 61 -15.28 11.33 17.01
C MET A 61 -15.42 11.15 18.54
N ALA A 62 -16.64 11.18 19.07
CA ALA A 62 -16.87 11.00 20.50
C ALA A 62 -16.42 9.63 21.02
N ASP A 63 -16.55 8.60 20.20
CA ASP A 63 -16.20 7.22 20.57
C ASP A 63 -14.68 7.00 20.57
N ARG A 64 -13.91 7.88 19.93
CA ARG A 64 -12.43 7.83 19.96
C ARG A 64 -11.86 8.09 21.37
N TYR A 65 -12.60 8.79 22.23
CA TYR A 65 -12.20 9.03 23.62
C TYR A 65 -12.51 7.87 24.56
N ASN A 66 -13.40 6.96 24.14
CA ASN A 66 -13.79 5.79 24.92
C ASN A 66 -14.09 4.60 24.03
N ILE A 67 -13.04 3.98 23.52
CA ILE A 67 -13.13 2.83 22.61
C ILE A 67 -13.68 1.64 23.40
N ALA A 68 -14.86 1.13 22.99
CA ALA A 68 -15.57 0.08 23.69
C ALA A 68 -14.94 -1.31 23.50
N ASP A 69 -14.32 -1.57 22.36
CA ASP A 69 -13.65 -2.84 22.10
C ASP A 69 -12.20 -2.80 22.64
N GLU A 70 -11.93 -3.60 23.68
CA GLU A 70 -10.63 -3.64 24.35
C GLU A 70 -9.49 -4.13 23.45
N THR A 71 -9.78 -4.98 22.45
CA THR A 71 -8.77 -5.47 21.49
C THR A 71 -8.34 -4.33 20.58
N SER A 72 -9.30 -3.63 19.99
CA SER A 72 -9.07 -2.45 19.16
C SER A 72 -8.30 -1.37 19.92
N LYS A 73 -8.71 -1.07 21.15
CA LYS A 73 -8.05 -0.11 22.03
C LYS A 73 -6.58 -0.51 22.28
N THR A 74 -6.34 -1.77 22.63
CA THR A 74 -4.98 -2.30 22.88
C THR A 74 -4.10 -2.18 21.65
N GLN A 75 -4.63 -2.45 20.45
CA GLN A 75 -3.88 -2.35 19.20
C GLN A 75 -3.51 -0.90 18.89
N LEU A 76 -4.45 0.03 19.00
CA LEU A 76 -4.23 1.47 18.80
C LEU A 76 -3.19 2.04 19.78
N GLU A 77 -3.32 1.73 21.07
CA GLU A 77 -2.36 2.13 22.10
C GLU A 77 -0.98 1.51 21.87
N SER A 78 -0.94 0.26 21.40
CA SER A 78 0.32 -0.42 21.07
C SER A 78 1.03 0.23 19.91
N LEU A 79 0.31 0.58 18.83
CA LEU A 79 0.90 1.31 17.71
C LEU A 79 1.49 2.63 18.18
N LYS A 80 0.77 3.40 18.99
CA LYS A 80 1.24 4.68 19.50
C LYS A 80 2.54 4.53 20.29
N ARG A 81 2.55 3.64 21.30
CA ARG A 81 3.76 3.35 22.09
C ARG A 81 4.94 2.89 21.24
N ASN A 82 4.67 2.02 20.26
CA ASN A 82 5.69 1.50 19.36
C ASN A 82 6.30 2.61 18.50
N CYS A 83 5.49 3.47 17.92
CA CYS A 83 5.96 4.59 17.10
C CYS A 83 6.78 5.59 17.95
N GLU A 84 6.32 5.90 19.15
CA GLU A 84 7.06 6.75 20.10
C GLU A 84 8.43 6.14 20.47
N GLU A 85 8.45 4.85 20.82
CA GLU A 85 9.68 4.14 21.23
C GLU A 85 10.72 4.03 20.10
N PHE A 86 10.27 3.74 18.87
CA PHE A 86 11.14 3.51 17.73
C PHE A 86 11.36 4.73 16.83
N GLY A 87 10.80 5.88 17.19
CA GLY A 87 10.97 7.14 16.47
C GLY A 87 10.28 7.18 15.11
N VAL A 88 9.19 6.43 14.94
CA VAL A 88 8.39 6.39 13.71
C VAL A 88 7.31 7.46 13.77
N GLU A 89 7.15 8.22 12.68
CA GLU A 89 6.08 9.21 12.57
C GLU A 89 4.71 8.53 12.52
N LEU A 90 3.75 9.06 13.31
CA LEU A 90 2.40 8.52 13.44
C LEU A 90 1.35 9.61 13.29
N ALA A 91 0.43 9.44 12.35
CA ALA A 91 -0.85 10.12 12.32
C ALA A 91 -1.85 9.33 13.19
N ASP A 92 -1.91 9.62 14.50
CA ASP A 92 -2.86 8.97 15.39
C ASP A 92 -4.31 9.43 15.10
N MET A 93 -5.30 8.81 15.72
CA MET A 93 -6.71 9.05 15.43
C MET A 93 -7.21 10.49 15.72
N PHE A 94 -6.40 11.33 16.38
CA PHE A 94 -6.70 12.74 16.64
C PHE A 94 -5.87 13.70 15.79
N ASN A 95 -4.93 13.18 15.01
CA ASN A 95 -4.10 13.97 14.11
C ASN A 95 -4.90 14.32 12.84
N GLU A 96 -4.77 15.54 12.35
CA GLU A 96 -5.45 16.02 11.14
C GLU A 96 -5.05 15.24 9.86
N ARG A 97 -3.87 14.62 9.86
CA ARG A 97 -3.37 13.76 8.77
C ARG A 97 -3.83 12.30 8.89
N ASN A 98 -4.65 11.98 9.92
CA ASN A 98 -5.17 10.63 10.10
C ASN A 98 -6.18 10.27 9.02
N GLY A 99 -6.09 9.05 8.51
CA GLY A 99 -7.00 8.51 7.51
C GLY A 99 -6.62 7.09 7.12
N ILE A 100 -7.36 6.54 6.16
CA ILE A 100 -7.09 5.21 5.60
C ILE A 100 -5.65 5.17 5.05
N VAL A 101 -4.86 4.18 5.45
CA VAL A 101 -3.41 4.09 5.17
C VAL A 101 -3.09 4.26 3.67
N HIS A 102 -3.91 3.69 2.79
CA HIS A 102 -3.69 3.78 1.33
C HIS A 102 -4.21 5.07 0.70
N MET A 103 -4.88 5.92 1.47
CA MET A 103 -5.24 7.29 1.07
C MET A 103 -4.26 8.31 1.66
N VAL A 104 -3.84 8.11 2.91
CA VAL A 104 -2.86 8.97 3.59
C VAL A 104 -1.55 9.07 2.81
N GLY A 105 -1.01 7.93 2.35
CA GLY A 105 0.23 7.92 1.56
C GLY A 105 0.17 8.82 0.32
N PRO A 106 -0.82 8.68 -0.56
CA PRO A 106 -1.03 9.57 -1.70
C PRO A 106 -1.35 11.02 -1.34
N GLU A 107 -2.25 11.24 -0.39
CA GLU A 107 -2.72 12.59 -0.02
C GLU A 107 -1.62 13.44 0.61
N LEU A 108 -0.73 12.85 1.38
CA LEU A 108 0.45 13.52 1.93
C LEU A 108 1.61 13.65 0.93
N GLY A 109 1.56 12.97 -0.23
CA GLY A 109 2.67 12.97 -1.20
C GLY A 109 3.78 11.96 -0.90
N LEU A 110 3.59 11.07 0.07
CA LEU A 110 4.54 10.00 0.39
C LEU A 110 4.67 8.99 -0.75
N THR A 111 3.56 8.74 -1.49
CA THR A 111 3.52 7.84 -2.63
C THR A 111 3.93 8.56 -3.91
N LEU A 112 5.06 8.19 -4.48
CA LEU A 112 5.59 8.80 -5.70
C LEU A 112 5.90 7.74 -6.77
N PRO A 113 5.89 8.13 -8.06
CA PRO A 113 6.28 7.25 -9.16
C PRO A 113 7.66 6.61 -8.95
N GLY A 114 7.76 5.31 -9.23
CA GLY A 114 9.00 4.56 -9.15
C GLY A 114 9.44 4.15 -7.73
N LYS A 115 8.71 4.54 -6.68
CA LYS A 115 8.95 4.05 -5.31
C LYS A 115 8.51 2.58 -5.16
N THR A 116 9.19 1.88 -4.26
CA THR A 116 8.72 0.61 -3.69
C THR A 116 7.97 0.89 -2.40
N VAL A 117 6.71 0.48 -2.32
CA VAL A 117 5.82 0.73 -1.18
C VAL A 117 5.31 -0.60 -0.63
N VAL A 118 5.43 -0.80 0.68
CA VAL A 118 4.87 -1.98 1.36
C VAL A 118 4.08 -1.58 2.59
N CYS A 119 3.11 -2.42 2.93
CA CYS A 119 2.30 -2.30 4.14
C CYS A 119 1.81 -3.70 4.54
N GLY A 120 1.50 -3.90 5.80
CA GLY A 120 0.87 -5.12 6.30
C GLY A 120 -0.60 -5.29 5.91
N ASP A 121 -0.99 -4.79 4.75
CA ASP A 121 -2.35 -4.81 4.19
C ASP A 121 -2.31 -5.16 2.71
N SER A 122 -3.21 -6.04 2.25
CA SER A 122 -3.25 -6.51 0.87
C SER A 122 -3.54 -5.38 -0.14
N HIS A 123 -4.34 -4.37 0.25
CA HIS A 123 -4.71 -3.25 -0.61
C HIS A 123 -3.61 -2.20 -0.81
N THR A 124 -2.39 -2.48 -0.34
CA THR A 124 -1.19 -1.69 -0.69
C THR A 124 -1.01 -1.54 -2.21
N ALA A 125 -1.58 -2.45 -3.00
CA ALA A 125 -1.65 -2.35 -4.46
C ALA A 125 -2.24 -1.02 -4.96
N THR A 126 -3.05 -0.32 -4.16
CA THR A 126 -3.60 1.02 -4.46
C THR A 126 -2.53 2.00 -4.92
N HIS A 127 -1.35 1.97 -4.30
CA HIS A 127 -0.25 2.89 -4.63
C HIS A 127 0.32 2.67 -6.03
N GLY A 128 0.03 1.53 -6.67
CA GLY A 128 0.40 1.27 -8.05
C GLY A 128 -0.28 2.19 -9.07
N ALA A 129 -1.38 2.86 -8.68
CA ALA A 129 -2.03 3.90 -9.48
C ALA A 129 -1.11 5.10 -9.77
N PHE A 130 -0.07 5.27 -8.96
CA PHE A 130 0.96 6.31 -9.10
C PHE A 130 2.21 5.82 -9.84
N GLY A 131 2.21 4.61 -10.37
CA GLY A 131 3.41 4.00 -10.95
C GLY A 131 4.44 3.55 -9.90
N ALA A 132 4.03 3.39 -8.65
CA ALA A 132 4.82 2.77 -7.60
C ALA A 132 4.73 1.24 -7.70
N ILE A 133 5.77 0.55 -7.23
CA ILE A 133 5.72 -0.90 -7.04
C ILE A 133 5.23 -1.14 -5.62
N ALA A 134 3.97 -1.52 -5.50
CA ALA A 134 3.29 -1.57 -4.23
C ALA A 134 2.59 -2.92 -4.01
N PHE A 135 2.79 -3.52 -2.84
CA PHE A 135 2.15 -4.80 -2.51
C PHE A 135 2.08 -5.02 -0.99
N GLY A 136 1.07 -5.79 -0.58
CA GLY A 136 0.89 -6.21 0.80
C GLY A 136 1.92 -7.24 1.24
N ILE A 137 2.30 -7.21 2.52
CA ILE A 137 3.25 -8.11 3.15
C ILE A 137 2.71 -8.68 4.46
N GLY A 138 3.18 -9.86 4.84
CA GLY A 138 2.80 -10.49 6.10
C GLY A 138 3.52 -9.88 7.31
N THR A 139 2.99 -10.14 8.52
CA THR A 139 3.51 -9.58 9.78
C THR A 139 5.02 -9.84 9.99
N SER A 140 5.51 -11.04 9.66
CA SER A 140 6.95 -11.35 9.74
C SER A 140 7.79 -10.55 8.75
N GLU A 141 7.22 -10.25 7.57
CA GLU A 141 7.86 -9.39 6.58
C GLU A 141 7.85 -7.92 7.03
N VAL A 142 6.79 -7.47 7.74
CA VAL A 142 6.74 -6.13 8.38
C VAL A 142 7.91 -5.98 9.36
N GLU A 143 8.14 -6.97 10.25
CA GLU A 143 9.30 -6.99 11.15
C GLU A 143 10.62 -6.90 10.38
N HIS A 144 10.76 -7.71 9.32
CA HIS A 144 11.97 -7.73 8.50
C HIS A 144 12.24 -6.38 7.84
N VAL A 145 11.21 -5.74 7.28
CA VAL A 145 11.34 -4.41 6.65
C VAL A 145 11.66 -3.34 7.68
N LEU A 146 11.03 -3.34 8.85
CA LEU A 146 11.37 -2.43 9.94
C LEU A 146 12.86 -2.55 10.35
N ALA A 147 13.37 -3.80 10.44
CA ALA A 147 14.74 -4.07 10.85
C ALA A 147 15.80 -3.74 9.78
N THR A 148 15.47 -3.88 8.49
CA THR A 148 16.47 -3.90 7.41
C THR A 148 16.22 -2.90 6.30
N GLN A 149 15.01 -2.39 6.16
CA GLN A 149 14.51 -1.60 5.02
C GLN A 149 14.58 -2.36 3.69
N THR A 150 14.60 -3.67 3.73
CA THR A 150 14.69 -4.55 2.56
C THR A 150 13.71 -5.69 2.64
N LEU A 151 13.43 -6.33 1.50
CA LEU A 151 12.56 -7.50 1.45
C LEU A 151 12.96 -8.44 0.33
N TRP A 152 13.00 -9.74 0.61
CA TRP A 152 13.17 -10.77 -0.40
C TRP A 152 11.83 -11.05 -1.10
N GLN A 153 11.78 -10.83 -2.41
CA GLN A 153 10.57 -11.07 -3.21
C GLN A 153 10.91 -11.76 -4.53
N LYS A 154 10.10 -12.75 -4.87
CA LYS A 154 10.12 -13.32 -6.22
C LYS A 154 9.41 -12.36 -7.17
N LYS A 155 10.06 -12.02 -8.28
CA LYS A 155 9.47 -11.15 -9.30
C LYS A 155 8.20 -11.82 -9.86
N PRO A 156 7.01 -11.21 -9.75
CA PRO A 156 5.80 -11.72 -10.39
C PRO A 156 5.94 -11.60 -11.91
N LYS A 157 5.19 -12.42 -12.64
CA LYS A 157 4.99 -12.19 -14.06
C LYS A 157 4.17 -10.92 -14.27
N THR A 158 4.29 -10.29 -15.42
CA THR A 158 3.45 -9.13 -15.77
C THR A 158 2.31 -9.60 -16.67
N MET A 159 1.09 -9.14 -16.36
CA MET A 159 -0.08 -9.31 -17.20
C MET A 159 -0.59 -7.94 -17.63
N GLY A 160 -0.50 -7.61 -18.91
CA GLY A 160 -1.06 -6.40 -19.49
C GLY A 160 -2.57 -6.54 -19.64
N ILE A 161 -3.31 -5.52 -19.13
CA ILE A 161 -4.77 -5.43 -19.26
C ILE A 161 -5.09 -4.13 -19.98
N GLU A 162 -5.42 -4.25 -21.26
CA GLU A 162 -5.80 -3.12 -22.10
C GLU A 162 -7.31 -2.86 -21.98
N ILE A 163 -7.68 -1.64 -21.65
CA ILE A 163 -9.08 -1.21 -21.55
C ILE A 163 -9.29 -0.04 -22.49
N THR A 164 -10.10 -0.26 -23.52
CA THR A 164 -10.34 0.70 -24.60
C THR A 164 -11.80 1.18 -24.65
N GLY A 165 -12.03 2.31 -25.28
CA GLY A 165 -13.33 2.92 -25.46
C GLY A 165 -13.68 3.90 -24.32
N LYS A 166 -14.97 4.19 -24.19
CA LYS A 166 -15.50 5.11 -23.18
C LYS A 166 -16.46 4.41 -22.25
N LEU A 167 -16.32 4.67 -20.95
CA LEU A 167 -17.28 4.19 -19.96
C LEU A 167 -18.66 4.81 -20.23
N GLN A 168 -19.68 3.96 -20.18
CA GLN A 168 -21.06 4.42 -20.30
C GLN A 168 -21.50 5.14 -19.02
N LYS A 169 -22.53 5.99 -19.13
CA LYS A 169 -23.09 6.67 -17.95
C LYS A 169 -23.55 5.63 -16.91
N GLY A 170 -23.06 5.77 -15.67
CA GLY A 170 -23.37 4.88 -14.54
C GLY A 170 -22.43 3.68 -14.43
N VAL A 171 -21.39 3.60 -15.26
CA VAL A 171 -20.30 2.62 -15.14
C VAL A 171 -19.09 3.32 -14.52
N TYR A 172 -18.53 2.72 -13.48
CA TYR A 172 -17.44 3.27 -12.69
C TYR A 172 -16.20 2.36 -12.76
N ALA A 173 -15.07 2.85 -12.27
CA ALA A 173 -13.81 2.11 -12.24
C ALA A 173 -13.93 0.75 -11.53
N LYS A 174 -14.73 0.67 -10.47
CA LYS A 174 -15.04 -0.58 -9.76
C LYS A 174 -15.68 -1.64 -10.67
N ASP A 175 -16.56 -1.22 -11.57
CA ASP A 175 -17.26 -2.14 -12.48
C ASP A 175 -16.29 -2.79 -13.47
N ILE A 176 -15.20 -2.11 -13.82
CA ILE A 176 -14.14 -2.66 -14.68
C ILE A 176 -13.55 -3.92 -14.03
N ILE A 177 -13.12 -3.83 -12.77
CA ILE A 177 -12.52 -4.96 -12.07
C ILE A 177 -13.55 -6.06 -11.82
N LEU A 178 -14.76 -5.69 -11.41
CA LEU A 178 -15.84 -6.68 -11.22
C LEU A 178 -16.18 -7.41 -12.53
N HIS A 179 -16.10 -6.71 -13.67
CA HIS A 179 -16.31 -7.33 -14.97
C HIS A 179 -15.17 -8.31 -15.35
N LEU A 180 -13.92 -7.93 -15.08
CA LEU A 180 -12.77 -8.84 -15.26
C LEU A 180 -12.92 -10.11 -14.41
N ILE A 181 -13.27 -9.95 -13.13
CA ILE A 181 -13.49 -11.08 -12.23
C ILE A 181 -14.67 -11.96 -12.71
N LYS A 182 -15.73 -11.34 -13.20
CA LYS A 182 -16.89 -12.06 -13.75
C LYS A 182 -16.51 -12.96 -14.95
N ILE A 183 -15.62 -12.46 -15.82
CA ILE A 183 -15.23 -13.20 -17.06
C ILE A 183 -14.17 -14.24 -16.75
N TYR A 184 -13.15 -13.90 -15.97
CA TYR A 184 -11.93 -14.70 -15.82
C TYR A 184 -11.78 -15.35 -14.44
N GLY A 185 -12.64 -14.99 -13.48
CA GLY A 185 -12.59 -15.48 -12.10
C GLY A 185 -11.58 -14.76 -11.22
N ILE A 186 -11.67 -15.03 -9.92
CA ILE A 186 -10.81 -14.43 -8.87
C ILE A 186 -9.34 -14.88 -8.94
N GLY A 187 -9.02 -15.90 -9.70
CA GLY A 187 -7.67 -16.43 -9.86
C GLY A 187 -6.92 -15.90 -11.08
N LEU A 188 -7.48 -14.94 -11.81
CA LEU A 188 -6.88 -14.38 -13.05
C LEU A 188 -5.41 -13.99 -12.84
N GLY A 189 -5.14 -13.27 -11.75
CA GLY A 189 -3.83 -12.70 -11.47
C GLY A 189 -2.88 -13.55 -10.65
N ASN A 190 -3.17 -14.82 -10.39
CA ASN A 190 -2.31 -15.67 -9.59
C ASN A 190 -0.89 -15.77 -10.15
N GLY A 191 0.10 -15.24 -9.43
CA GLY A 191 1.50 -15.16 -9.85
C GLY A 191 1.84 -13.97 -10.76
N TYR A 192 0.90 -13.06 -10.98
CA TYR A 192 1.06 -11.88 -11.82
C TYR A 192 0.92 -10.57 -11.04
N ALA A 193 1.57 -9.52 -11.55
CA ALA A 193 1.21 -8.14 -11.32
C ALA A 193 0.50 -7.63 -12.58
N PHE A 194 -0.61 -6.90 -12.40
CA PHE A 194 -1.35 -6.32 -13.51
C PHE A 194 -0.73 -4.99 -13.93
N GLU A 195 -0.65 -4.74 -15.23
CA GLU A 195 -0.37 -3.44 -15.82
C GLU A 195 -1.61 -3.01 -16.60
N PHE A 196 -2.31 -1.99 -16.08
CA PHE A 196 -3.53 -1.47 -16.69
C PHE A 196 -3.18 -0.30 -17.62
N PHE A 197 -3.69 -0.35 -18.84
CA PHE A 197 -3.43 0.68 -19.86
C PHE A 197 -4.60 0.78 -20.87
N GLY A 198 -4.47 1.67 -21.84
CA GLY A 198 -5.48 1.94 -22.87
C GLY A 198 -6.17 3.27 -22.67
N ASP A 199 -7.02 3.66 -23.64
CA ASP A 199 -7.64 4.99 -23.68
C ASP A 199 -8.59 5.24 -22.49
N THR A 200 -9.30 4.19 -22.05
CA THR A 200 -10.15 4.28 -20.89
C THR A 200 -9.32 4.63 -19.64
N ILE A 201 -8.22 3.91 -19.40
CA ILE A 201 -7.35 4.13 -18.22
C ILE A 201 -6.76 5.53 -18.21
N LYS A 202 -6.33 6.03 -19.36
CA LYS A 202 -5.80 7.40 -19.49
C LYS A 202 -6.82 8.48 -19.15
N SER A 203 -8.11 8.21 -19.37
CA SER A 203 -9.19 9.18 -19.10
C SER A 203 -9.67 9.18 -17.66
N LEU A 204 -9.25 8.21 -16.81
CA LEU A 204 -9.67 8.09 -15.42
C LEU A 204 -8.98 9.12 -14.52
N SER A 205 -9.72 9.58 -13.50
CA SER A 205 -9.14 10.34 -12.39
C SER A 205 -8.19 9.48 -11.54
N MET A 206 -7.42 10.11 -10.67
CA MET A 206 -6.53 9.34 -9.77
C MET A 206 -7.31 8.44 -8.82
N GLU A 207 -8.46 8.87 -8.31
CA GLU A 207 -9.34 8.09 -7.44
C GLU A 207 -9.88 6.84 -8.16
N GLU A 208 -10.24 6.97 -9.42
CA GLU A 208 -10.66 5.84 -10.25
C GLU A 208 -9.50 4.88 -10.54
N ARG A 209 -8.30 5.40 -10.80
CA ARG A 209 -7.08 4.59 -10.97
C ARG A 209 -6.71 3.86 -9.67
N MET A 210 -6.81 4.55 -8.52
CA MET A 210 -6.62 3.93 -7.21
C MET A 210 -7.62 2.80 -6.98
N THR A 211 -8.89 2.98 -7.35
CA THR A 211 -9.91 1.93 -7.25
C THR A 211 -9.53 0.68 -8.05
N ILE A 212 -9.06 0.84 -9.30
CA ILE A 212 -8.64 -0.28 -10.15
C ILE A 212 -7.43 -1.00 -9.54
N CYS A 213 -6.41 -0.27 -9.14
CA CYS A 213 -5.20 -0.86 -8.56
C CYS A 213 -5.48 -1.50 -7.19
N ASN A 214 -6.34 -0.88 -6.37
CA ASN A 214 -6.79 -1.43 -5.09
C ASN A 214 -7.41 -2.82 -5.29
N MET A 215 -8.35 -2.94 -6.22
CA MET A 215 -9.09 -4.17 -6.47
C MET A 215 -8.34 -5.21 -7.33
N ALA A 216 -7.10 -4.96 -7.71
CA ALA A 216 -6.26 -5.95 -8.39
C ALA A 216 -6.09 -7.22 -7.54
N ILE A 217 -6.14 -7.07 -6.21
CA ILE A 217 -6.01 -8.19 -5.24
C ILE A 217 -7.21 -9.13 -5.32
N GLU A 218 -8.44 -8.61 -5.47
CA GLU A 218 -9.65 -9.43 -5.60
C GLU A 218 -9.63 -10.27 -6.89
N ALA A 219 -8.93 -9.80 -7.91
CA ALA A 219 -8.69 -10.56 -9.14
C ALA A 219 -7.46 -11.50 -9.05
N GLY A 220 -6.87 -11.65 -7.86
CA GLY A 220 -5.74 -12.54 -7.58
C GLY A 220 -4.37 -11.97 -7.96
N GLY A 221 -4.27 -10.73 -8.39
CA GLY A 221 -3.01 -10.07 -8.72
C GLY A 221 -2.20 -9.70 -7.48
N LYS A 222 -0.88 -9.79 -7.56
CA LYS A 222 0.00 -9.35 -6.47
C LYS A 222 0.03 -7.83 -6.34
N SER A 223 -0.18 -7.11 -7.43
CA SER A 223 -0.23 -5.65 -7.51
C SER A 223 -0.97 -5.24 -8.77
N GLY A 224 -1.48 -4.02 -8.79
CA GLY A 224 -1.97 -3.35 -10.00
C GLY A 224 -1.14 -2.10 -10.22
N ILE A 225 -0.71 -1.84 -11.47
CA ILE A 225 0.15 -0.71 -11.80
C ILE A 225 -0.45 0.05 -12.98
N ILE A 226 -0.43 1.38 -12.90
CA ILE A 226 -0.74 2.30 -14.01
C ILE A 226 0.48 3.20 -14.21
N ALA A 227 0.92 3.36 -15.45
CA ALA A 227 2.02 4.26 -15.77
C ALA A 227 1.67 5.70 -15.40
N PRO A 228 2.55 6.44 -14.69
CA PRO A 228 2.28 7.82 -14.33
C PRO A 228 2.24 8.72 -15.57
N ASP A 229 1.33 9.68 -15.56
CA ASP A 229 1.12 10.67 -16.61
C ASP A 229 0.81 12.06 -16.01
N GLU A 230 0.38 13.00 -16.83
CA GLU A 230 0.08 14.37 -16.43
C GLU A 230 -0.97 14.43 -15.29
N ILE A 231 -1.98 13.52 -15.30
CA ILE A 231 -3.00 13.46 -14.24
C ILE A 231 -2.32 13.05 -12.91
N THR A 232 -1.41 12.08 -12.97
CA THR A 232 -0.63 11.65 -11.80
C THR A 232 0.23 12.78 -11.26
N PHE A 233 0.96 13.48 -12.15
CA PHE A 233 1.87 14.55 -11.74
C PHE A 233 1.11 15.77 -11.19
N GLU A 234 -0.05 16.11 -11.73
CA GLU A 234 -0.86 17.18 -11.19
C GLU A 234 -1.46 16.84 -9.82
N TYR A 235 -1.85 15.56 -9.61
CA TYR A 235 -2.37 15.10 -8.32
C TYR A 235 -1.33 15.19 -7.19
N ILE A 236 -0.07 14.84 -7.44
CA ILE A 236 0.99 14.86 -6.42
C ILE A 236 1.62 16.25 -6.22
N LYS A 237 1.38 17.19 -7.11
CA LYS A 237 1.99 18.52 -7.08
C LYS A 237 1.58 19.31 -5.85
N GLY A 238 2.58 19.86 -5.14
CA GLY A 238 2.37 20.72 -3.97
C GLY A 238 1.88 19.99 -2.72
N ARG A 239 1.98 18.68 -2.67
CA ARG A 239 1.76 17.89 -1.46
C ARG A 239 2.89 18.11 -0.43
N GLU A 240 2.66 17.69 0.82
CA GLU A 240 3.55 17.96 1.96
C GLU A 240 4.94 17.32 1.83
N PHE A 241 5.02 16.09 1.27
CA PHE A 241 6.24 15.30 1.15
C PHE A 241 6.73 15.18 -0.29
#